data_639edef540207bdeb9f699a454e7f112
#
_entry.id   639edef540207bdeb9f699a454e7f112
#
_cell.length_a   1.000
_cell.length_b   1.000
_cell.length_c   1.000
_cell.angle_alpha   90.00
_cell.angle_beta   90.00
_cell.angle_gamma   90.00
#
_symmetry.space_group_name_H-M   'P 1'
#
loop_
_entity.id
_entity.type
_entity.pdbx_description
1 polymer ?
#
loop_
_entity_poly.entity_id
_entity_poly.type
_entity_poly.pdbx_seq_one_letter_code
_entity_poly.pdbx_strand_id
1 'polypeptide(L)'
;GSICVMDIYTGGLVAMVSSPTFDANKFVHGITYKDWQDLISNKKKPLINKAITGLYPPGSTIKPIVALSALENDVVSPSNIIECRGEIELYGHKYHCWKDKGHGFLGLREAIKQSCDIYFYEVARRLGVDRLAVTADKFGLGKKVLDILEEEQNGLVPSTKWKLKNIGRGWVLGETLLAGIGQGYFQVTPIQLCLMTAQLANGGYKIKPRIIDDKKALEPIISGWR
;
A
#
# COMPACT_ATOMS: atom_id res chain seq x y z
N GLY A 1 -1.95 3.31 -16.26
CA GLY A 1 -2.36 3.46 -14.86
C GLY A 1 -3.57 2.63 -14.51
N SER A 2 -4.03 2.72 -13.23
CA SER A 2 -5.25 2.03 -12.78
C SER A 2 -5.95 2.87 -11.71
N ILE A 3 -7.25 2.63 -11.56
CA ILE A 3 -8.10 3.23 -10.53
C ILE A 3 -8.93 2.12 -9.90
N CYS A 4 -8.97 2.08 -8.56
CA CYS A 4 -9.86 1.22 -7.80
C CYS A 4 -10.73 2.10 -6.89
N VAL A 5 -12.04 1.82 -6.89
CA VAL A 5 -13.02 2.48 -6.00
C VAL A 5 -13.78 1.39 -5.27
N MET A 6 -13.82 1.48 -3.96
CA MET A 6 -14.40 0.47 -3.07
C MET A 6 -15.35 1.12 -2.08
N ASP A 7 -16.48 0.49 -1.83
CA ASP A 7 -17.33 0.83 -0.71
C ASP A 7 -16.64 0.42 0.60
N ILE A 8 -16.49 1.39 1.50
CA ILE A 8 -15.69 1.21 2.72
C ILE A 8 -16.36 0.32 3.77
N TYR A 9 -17.67 0.10 3.68
CA TYR A 9 -18.41 -0.73 4.63
C TYR A 9 -18.60 -2.17 4.14
N THR A 10 -18.87 -2.33 2.83
CA THR A 10 -19.20 -3.63 2.27
C THR A 10 -18.01 -4.33 1.60
N GLY A 11 -16.99 -3.58 1.20
CA GLY A 11 -15.89 -4.08 0.38
C GLY A 11 -16.27 -4.26 -1.10
N GLY A 12 -17.48 -3.87 -1.50
CA GLY A 12 -17.92 -3.92 -2.89
C GLY A 12 -17.08 -3.00 -3.78
N LEU A 13 -16.53 -3.53 -4.88
CA LEU A 13 -15.80 -2.73 -5.86
C LEU A 13 -16.78 -1.99 -6.75
N VAL A 14 -16.84 -0.66 -6.61
CA VAL A 14 -17.63 0.23 -7.45
C VAL A 14 -16.98 0.39 -8.83
N ALA A 15 -15.65 0.45 -8.87
CA ALA A 15 -14.88 0.49 -10.10
C ALA A 15 -13.49 -0.12 -9.91
N MET A 16 -13.01 -0.84 -10.93
CA MET A 16 -11.64 -1.32 -11.07
C MET A 16 -11.23 -1.18 -12.53
N VAL A 17 -10.39 -0.19 -12.80
CA VAL A 17 -10.02 0.21 -14.15
C VAL A 17 -8.53 0.10 -14.36
N SER A 18 -8.12 -0.47 -15.51
CA SER A 18 -6.74 -0.49 -15.99
C SER A 18 -6.63 0.25 -17.32
N SER A 19 -5.72 1.18 -17.46
CA SER A 19 -5.54 1.99 -18.65
C SER A 19 -4.08 1.96 -19.18
N PRO A 20 -3.87 1.89 -20.51
CA PRO A 20 -4.89 1.63 -21.52
C PRO A 20 -5.48 0.23 -21.37
N THR A 21 -6.67 0.04 -21.88
CA THR A 21 -7.33 -1.25 -22.04
C THR A 21 -7.34 -1.67 -23.51
N PHE A 22 -7.96 -2.79 -23.80
CA PHE A 22 -8.16 -3.31 -25.15
C PHE A 22 -9.65 -3.58 -25.38
N ASP A 23 -10.03 -3.64 -26.66
CA ASP A 23 -11.39 -4.03 -27.05
C ASP A 23 -11.51 -5.55 -27.01
N ALA A 24 -12.25 -6.07 -26.01
CA ALA A 24 -12.48 -7.50 -25.86
C ALA A 24 -13.28 -8.12 -27.02
N ASN A 25 -14.10 -7.32 -27.74
CA ASN A 25 -14.88 -7.81 -28.88
C ASN A 25 -13.99 -8.31 -30.02
N LYS A 26 -12.77 -7.78 -30.16
CA LYS A 26 -11.81 -8.27 -31.14
C LYS A 26 -11.41 -9.74 -30.94
N PHE A 27 -11.66 -10.31 -29.77
CA PHE A 27 -11.35 -11.72 -29.47
C PHE A 27 -12.52 -12.66 -29.71
N VAL A 28 -13.75 -12.15 -29.81
CA VAL A 28 -14.98 -12.97 -29.94
C VAL A 28 -14.99 -13.83 -31.21
N HIS A 29 -14.52 -13.27 -32.31
CA HIS A 29 -14.49 -13.95 -33.63
C HIS A 29 -13.06 -14.23 -34.13
N GLY A 30 -12.09 -14.16 -33.23
CA GLY A 30 -10.66 -14.24 -33.53
C GLY A 30 -10.06 -12.87 -33.83
N ILE A 31 -8.86 -12.63 -33.22
CA ILE A 31 -8.13 -11.39 -33.40
C ILE A 31 -7.25 -11.48 -34.67
N THR A 32 -7.15 -10.40 -35.44
CA THR A 32 -6.22 -10.35 -36.56
C THR A 32 -4.78 -10.38 -36.11
N TYR A 33 -3.87 -10.91 -36.95
CA TYR A 33 -2.43 -10.89 -36.62
C TYR A 33 -1.91 -9.47 -36.35
N LYS A 34 -2.36 -8.49 -37.12
CA LYS A 34 -1.98 -7.08 -36.94
C LYS A 34 -2.44 -6.55 -35.57
N ASP A 35 -3.72 -6.70 -35.23
CA ASP A 35 -4.26 -6.23 -33.95
C ASP A 35 -3.55 -6.90 -32.76
N TRP A 36 -3.25 -8.20 -32.88
CA TRP A 36 -2.50 -8.93 -31.87
C TRP A 36 -1.08 -8.36 -31.68
N GLN A 37 -0.34 -8.13 -32.78
CA GLN A 37 0.99 -7.55 -32.73
C GLN A 37 0.95 -6.13 -32.13
N ASP A 38 -0.03 -5.32 -32.45
CA ASP A 38 -0.21 -3.98 -31.88
C ASP A 38 -0.44 -4.04 -30.38
N LEU A 39 -1.19 -5.03 -29.88
CA LEU A 39 -1.43 -5.19 -28.44
C LEU A 39 -0.17 -5.66 -27.67
N ILE A 40 0.50 -6.70 -28.17
CA ILE A 40 1.66 -7.28 -27.43
C ILE A 40 2.90 -6.38 -27.49
N SER A 41 3.10 -5.63 -28.59
CA SER A 41 4.22 -4.69 -28.75
C SER A 41 3.99 -3.34 -28.05
N ASN A 42 2.76 -3.08 -27.60
CA ASN A 42 2.44 -1.80 -26.97
C ASN A 42 3.16 -1.62 -25.63
N LYS A 43 4.06 -0.62 -25.58
CA LYS A 43 4.84 -0.31 -24.37
C LYS A 43 3.98 -0.03 -23.12
N LYS A 44 2.72 0.41 -23.33
CA LYS A 44 1.78 0.68 -22.22
C LYS A 44 1.06 -0.57 -21.72
N LYS A 45 1.33 -1.75 -22.33
CA LYS A 45 0.83 -3.07 -21.91
C LYS A 45 -0.68 -3.10 -21.65
N PRO A 46 -1.54 -2.94 -22.68
CA PRO A 46 -2.99 -2.87 -22.51
C PRO A 46 -3.63 -4.18 -22.02
N LEU A 47 -3.00 -5.33 -22.29
CA LEU A 47 -3.48 -6.66 -21.87
C LEU A 47 -3.28 -6.93 -20.35
N ILE A 48 -2.48 -6.11 -19.67
CA ILE A 48 -2.19 -6.29 -18.24
C ILE A 48 -3.21 -5.52 -17.41
N ASN A 49 -3.90 -6.21 -16.51
CA ASN A 49 -4.73 -5.56 -15.50
C ASN A 49 -3.85 -4.98 -14.38
N LYS A 50 -3.48 -3.72 -14.54
CA LYS A 50 -2.56 -3.02 -13.62
C LYS A 50 -3.10 -2.84 -12.20
N ALA A 51 -4.43 -2.95 -12.03
CA ALA A 51 -5.05 -2.81 -10.73
C ALA A 51 -4.66 -3.94 -9.76
N ILE A 52 -4.44 -5.15 -10.29
CA ILE A 52 -4.18 -6.37 -9.52
C ILE A 52 -2.80 -6.97 -9.76
N THR A 53 -2.14 -6.63 -10.88
CA THR A 53 -0.83 -7.18 -11.25
C THR A 53 0.30 -6.15 -11.18
N GLY A 54 -0.03 -4.85 -11.22
CA GLY A 54 0.97 -3.79 -11.11
C GLY A 54 1.54 -3.71 -9.70
N LEU A 55 2.86 -3.83 -9.57
CA LEU A 55 3.57 -3.73 -8.29
C LEU A 55 4.29 -2.38 -8.20
N TYR A 56 3.93 -1.60 -7.18
CA TYR A 56 4.44 -0.25 -6.99
C TYR A 56 4.84 -0.03 -5.52
N PRO A 57 5.89 0.77 -5.25
CA PRO A 57 6.14 1.26 -3.90
C PRO A 57 4.93 2.08 -3.42
N PRO A 58 4.37 1.80 -2.23
CA PRO A 58 3.21 2.55 -1.73
C PRO A 58 3.53 4.02 -1.45
N GLY A 59 4.80 4.36 -1.22
CA GLY A 59 5.20 5.71 -0.86
C GLY A 59 4.49 6.19 0.41
N SER A 60 4.27 7.48 0.51
CA SER A 60 3.67 8.11 1.69
C SER A 60 2.26 7.63 2.05
N THR A 61 1.59 6.88 1.18
CA THR A 61 0.27 6.30 1.49
C THR A 61 0.34 5.25 2.61
N ILE A 62 1.53 4.69 2.89
CA ILE A 62 1.74 3.73 3.98
C ILE A 62 1.85 4.42 5.37
N LYS A 63 2.12 5.70 5.43
CA LYS A 63 2.39 6.41 6.69
C LYS A 63 1.30 6.26 7.76
N PRO A 64 0.01 6.25 7.43
CA PRO A 64 -1.04 5.93 8.42
C PRO A 64 -0.88 4.52 9.04
N ILE A 65 -0.44 3.53 8.27
CA ILE A 65 -0.17 2.16 8.78
C ILE A 65 1.06 2.16 9.69
N VAL A 66 2.11 2.90 9.33
CA VAL A 66 3.30 3.05 10.18
C VAL A 66 2.93 3.73 11.50
N ALA A 67 2.11 4.77 11.45
CA ALA A 67 1.59 5.47 12.62
C ALA A 67 0.76 4.54 13.52
N LEU A 68 -0.17 3.80 12.93
CA LEU A 68 -1.01 2.84 13.66
C LEU A 68 -0.15 1.74 14.31
N SER A 69 0.78 1.16 13.57
CA SER A 69 1.71 0.15 14.10
C SER A 69 2.53 0.69 15.27
N ALA A 70 2.99 1.93 15.17
CA ALA A 70 3.78 2.55 16.25
C ALA A 70 2.95 2.85 17.50
N LEU A 71 1.67 3.23 17.35
CA LEU A 71 0.73 3.40 18.46
C LEU A 71 0.36 2.05 19.10
N GLU A 72 0.05 1.01 18.32
CA GLU A 72 -0.28 -0.33 18.82
C GLU A 72 0.87 -0.99 19.60
N ASN A 73 2.12 -0.59 19.33
CA ASN A 73 3.32 -1.12 19.98
C ASN A 73 3.93 -0.17 21.02
N ASP A 74 3.22 0.89 21.41
CA ASP A 74 3.66 1.89 22.39
C ASP A 74 5.01 2.57 22.05
N VAL A 75 5.35 2.60 20.76
CA VAL A 75 6.60 3.21 20.26
C VAL A 75 6.50 4.72 20.22
N VAL A 76 5.32 5.23 19.96
CA VAL A 76 4.96 6.65 19.99
C VAL A 76 3.59 6.82 20.64
N SER A 77 3.39 8.01 21.21
CA SER A 77 2.08 8.49 21.67
C SER A 77 1.61 9.66 20.80
N PRO A 78 0.34 10.02 20.82
CA PRO A 78 -0.16 11.21 20.10
C PRO A 78 0.55 12.51 20.49
N SER A 79 1.12 12.58 21.69
CA SER A 79 1.85 13.74 22.23
C SER A 79 3.34 13.79 21.87
N ASN A 80 3.88 12.74 21.24
CA ASN A 80 5.28 12.73 20.85
C ASN A 80 5.56 13.79 19.77
N ILE A 81 6.51 14.66 20.06
CA ILE A 81 6.99 15.70 19.16
C ILE A 81 8.35 15.28 18.60
N ILE A 82 8.53 15.41 17.30
CA ILE A 82 9.80 15.19 16.59
C ILE A 82 10.12 16.44 15.77
N GLU A 83 11.37 16.87 15.81
CA GLU A 83 11.85 17.99 15.01
C GLU A 83 12.26 17.52 13.62
N CYS A 84 11.73 18.17 12.59
CA CYS A 84 12.14 17.98 11.20
C CYS A 84 12.93 19.19 10.70
N ARG A 85 14.23 19.00 10.50
CA ARG A 85 15.16 20.01 9.98
C ARG A 85 15.40 19.92 8.47
N GLY A 86 14.64 19.05 7.76
CA GLY A 86 14.79 18.81 6.34
C GLY A 86 15.64 17.59 6.01
N GLU A 87 16.59 17.24 6.83
CA GLU A 87 17.40 16.03 6.69
C GLU A 87 17.76 15.42 8.04
N ILE A 88 18.09 14.13 8.03
CA ILE A 88 18.79 13.44 9.13
C ILE A 88 19.98 12.66 8.57
N GLU A 89 21.05 12.56 9.31
CA GLU A 89 22.20 11.74 8.95
C GLU A 89 22.30 10.53 9.88
N LEU A 90 22.40 9.33 9.28
CA LEU A 90 22.56 8.08 10.00
C LEU A 90 23.64 7.24 9.31
N TYR A 91 24.68 6.88 10.04
CA TYR A 91 25.81 6.05 9.56
C TYR A 91 26.46 6.61 8.27
N GLY A 92 26.64 7.93 8.17
CA GLY A 92 27.22 8.59 7.01
C GLY A 92 26.29 8.71 5.79
N HIS A 93 25.03 8.32 5.92
CA HIS A 93 24.02 8.50 4.87
C HIS A 93 23.01 9.57 5.27
N LYS A 94 22.72 10.47 4.34
CA LYS A 94 21.71 11.52 4.49
C LYS A 94 20.35 11.04 3.98
N TYR A 95 19.31 11.25 4.80
CA TYR A 95 17.93 10.99 4.46
C TYR A 95 17.18 12.31 4.49
N HIS A 96 16.56 12.67 3.37
CA HIS A 96 15.93 13.97 3.18
C HIS A 96 14.42 13.89 3.38
N CYS A 97 13.85 14.98 3.89
CA CYS A 97 12.43 15.25 3.79
C CYS A 97 12.14 15.92 2.45
N TRP A 98 10.92 15.77 1.94
CA TRP A 98 10.50 16.48 0.73
C TRP A 98 10.51 18.01 0.90
N LYS A 99 10.46 18.51 2.15
CA LYS A 99 10.57 19.94 2.48
C LYS A 99 12.00 20.23 2.95
N ASP A 100 12.80 20.83 2.09
CA ASP A 100 14.24 21.04 2.30
C ASP A 100 14.58 21.79 3.61
N LYS A 101 13.79 22.83 3.94
CA LYS A 101 13.97 23.63 5.18
C LYS A 101 13.37 22.95 6.43
N GLY A 102 12.81 21.73 6.26
CA GLY A 102 12.13 21.02 7.32
C GLY A 102 10.76 21.58 7.67
N HIS A 103 10.07 20.85 8.54
CA HIS A 103 8.73 21.19 9.03
C HIS A 103 8.75 21.82 10.44
N GLY A 104 9.91 21.83 11.10
CA GLY A 104 10.02 22.20 12.51
C GLY A 104 9.49 21.07 13.43
N PHE A 105 8.94 21.45 14.56
CA PHE A 105 8.39 20.51 15.54
C PHE A 105 7.00 20.03 15.16
N LEU A 106 6.82 18.71 15.04
CA LEU A 106 5.58 18.06 14.61
C LEU A 106 5.14 16.98 15.58
N GLY A 107 3.83 16.97 15.91
CA GLY A 107 3.17 15.80 16.46
C GLY A 107 2.72 14.82 15.37
N LEU A 108 2.25 13.63 15.77
CA LEU A 108 1.85 12.56 14.85
C LEU A 108 0.82 13.01 13.81
N ARG A 109 -0.23 13.72 14.26
CA ARG A 109 -1.31 14.23 13.38
C ARG A 109 -0.77 15.16 12.30
N GLU A 110 0.06 16.13 12.70
CA GLU A 110 0.64 17.10 11.76
C GLU A 110 1.66 16.43 10.82
N ALA A 111 2.39 15.42 11.30
CA ALA A 111 3.31 14.64 10.49
C ALA A 111 2.61 13.85 9.39
N ILE A 112 1.44 13.25 9.68
CA ILE A 112 0.59 12.59 8.67
C ILE A 112 0.08 13.63 7.67
N LYS A 113 -0.52 14.72 8.16
CA LYS A 113 -1.11 15.79 7.35
C LYS A 113 -0.10 16.41 6.38
N GLN A 114 1.12 16.65 6.84
CA GLN A 114 2.19 17.25 6.06
C GLN A 114 3.11 16.22 5.38
N SER A 115 2.82 14.93 5.56
CA SER A 115 3.62 13.84 5.00
C SER A 115 5.12 13.96 5.31
N CYS A 116 5.48 14.29 6.54
CA CYS A 116 6.87 14.53 6.94
C CYS A 116 7.68 13.23 6.94
N ASP A 117 8.69 13.11 6.06
CA ASP A 117 9.53 11.91 5.98
C ASP A 117 10.39 11.73 7.22
N ILE A 118 10.98 12.80 7.74
CA ILE A 118 11.84 12.75 8.94
C ILE A 118 11.09 12.19 10.13
N TYR A 119 9.84 12.61 10.34
CA TYR A 119 9.01 12.06 11.42
C TYR A 119 8.86 10.54 11.28
N PHE A 120 8.55 10.07 10.07
CA PHE A 120 8.32 8.65 9.79
C PHE A 120 9.61 7.83 9.72
N TYR A 121 10.75 8.41 9.38
CA TYR A 121 12.05 7.74 9.56
C TYR A 121 12.31 7.44 11.04
N GLU A 122 12.10 8.41 11.92
CA GLU A 122 12.32 8.22 13.34
C GLU A 122 11.33 7.24 13.97
N VAL A 123 10.05 7.32 13.58
CA VAL A 123 9.03 6.36 14.01
C VAL A 123 9.39 4.95 13.54
N ALA A 124 9.75 4.77 12.28
CA ALA A 124 10.12 3.46 11.73
C ALA A 124 11.39 2.91 12.39
N ARG A 125 12.38 3.77 12.67
CA ARG A 125 13.60 3.40 13.37
C ARG A 125 13.31 2.77 14.73
N ARG A 126 12.38 3.36 15.49
CA ARG A 126 11.96 2.85 16.82
C ARG A 126 11.09 1.61 16.72
N LEU A 127 10.22 1.56 15.71
CA LEU A 127 9.25 0.47 15.49
C LEU A 127 9.92 -0.82 15.04
N GLY A 128 10.80 -0.71 14.05
CA GLY A 128 11.37 -1.84 13.33
C GLY A 128 10.44 -2.39 12.24
N VAL A 129 11.05 -2.97 11.20
CA VAL A 129 10.32 -3.43 10.00
C VAL A 129 9.38 -4.60 10.28
N ASP A 130 9.72 -5.49 11.20
CA ASP A 130 8.93 -6.69 11.46
C ASP A 130 7.58 -6.37 12.13
N ARG A 131 7.54 -5.38 13.05
CA ARG A 131 6.27 -4.90 13.63
C ARG A 131 5.42 -4.19 12.59
N LEU A 132 6.05 -3.37 11.72
CA LEU A 132 5.36 -2.76 10.59
C LEU A 132 4.74 -3.82 9.67
N ALA A 133 5.48 -4.89 9.35
CA ALA A 133 5.01 -5.97 8.50
C ALA A 133 3.76 -6.67 9.06
N VAL A 134 3.71 -6.89 10.37
CA VAL A 134 2.52 -7.48 11.04
C VAL A 134 1.30 -6.59 10.87
N THR A 135 1.42 -5.29 11.07
CA THR A 135 0.29 -4.36 10.90
C THR A 135 -0.11 -4.24 9.44
N ALA A 136 0.86 -4.16 8.51
CA ALA A 136 0.59 -4.11 7.07
C ALA A 136 -0.19 -5.35 6.58
N ASP A 137 0.15 -6.54 7.07
CA ASP A 137 -0.59 -7.78 6.76
C ASP A 137 -2.05 -7.75 7.23
N LYS A 138 -2.35 -7.18 8.40
CA LYS A 138 -3.73 -7.00 8.90
C LYS A 138 -4.57 -6.19 7.91
N PHE A 139 -3.97 -5.22 7.21
CA PHE A 139 -4.61 -4.35 6.22
C PHE A 139 -4.60 -4.90 4.78
N GLY A 140 -4.17 -6.15 4.58
CA GLY A 140 -4.22 -6.84 3.30
C GLY A 140 -3.03 -6.59 2.38
N LEU A 141 -1.96 -5.93 2.86
CA LEU A 141 -0.75 -5.73 2.07
C LEU A 141 0.12 -7.01 2.05
N GLY A 142 0.79 -7.24 0.94
CA GLY A 142 1.71 -8.39 0.78
C GLY A 142 1.03 -9.73 0.53
N LYS A 143 -0.26 -9.74 0.19
CA LYS A 143 -1.05 -10.95 -0.13
C LYS A 143 -2.16 -10.65 -1.14
N LYS A 144 -2.65 -11.68 -1.82
CA LYS A 144 -3.85 -11.57 -2.64
C LYS A 144 -5.04 -11.17 -1.78
N VAL A 145 -5.88 -10.27 -2.28
CA VAL A 145 -7.08 -9.77 -1.59
C VAL A 145 -8.38 -10.10 -2.31
N LEU A 146 -8.29 -10.53 -3.59
CA LEU A 146 -9.40 -11.02 -4.39
C LEU A 146 -9.21 -12.52 -4.64
N ASP A 147 -10.08 -13.37 -4.11
CA ASP A 147 -9.93 -14.82 -4.21
C ASP A 147 -10.23 -15.40 -5.60
N ILE A 148 -10.80 -14.59 -6.51
CA ILE A 148 -11.35 -15.05 -7.80
C ILE A 148 -10.48 -14.72 -9.01
N LEU A 149 -9.39 -13.96 -8.82
CA LEU A 149 -8.49 -13.55 -9.90
C LEU A 149 -7.11 -14.19 -9.72
N GLU A 150 -6.84 -15.23 -10.52
CA GLU A 150 -5.59 -16.01 -10.41
C GLU A 150 -4.34 -15.16 -10.69
N GLU A 151 -4.45 -14.20 -11.61
CA GLU A 151 -3.35 -13.31 -12.01
C GLU A 151 -2.98 -12.26 -10.94
N GLU A 152 -3.77 -12.12 -9.87
CA GLU A 152 -3.47 -11.17 -8.80
C GLU A 152 -2.10 -11.43 -8.18
N GLN A 153 -1.31 -10.35 -8.03
CA GLN A 153 0.00 -10.41 -7.41
C GLN A 153 -0.08 -10.20 -5.90
N ASN A 154 0.76 -10.95 -5.17
CA ASN A 154 0.83 -10.82 -3.71
C ASN A 154 1.40 -9.47 -3.24
N GLY A 155 2.20 -8.80 -4.09
CA GLY A 155 3.03 -7.71 -3.60
C GLY A 155 4.14 -8.20 -2.65
N LEU A 156 4.75 -7.27 -1.94
CA LEU A 156 5.81 -7.55 -0.99
C LEU A 156 5.76 -6.56 0.18
N VAL A 157 5.53 -7.09 1.37
CA VAL A 157 5.80 -6.39 2.63
C VAL A 157 7.13 -6.91 3.17
N PRO A 158 8.17 -6.07 3.24
CA PRO A 158 9.50 -6.54 3.64
C PRO A 158 9.56 -6.87 5.13
N SER A 159 10.39 -7.87 5.48
CA SER A 159 10.73 -8.24 6.86
C SER A 159 12.16 -8.73 6.95
N THR A 160 12.70 -8.79 8.17
CA THR A 160 14.05 -9.33 8.41
C THR A 160 14.16 -10.77 7.91
N LYS A 161 13.15 -11.60 8.20
CA LYS A 161 13.05 -12.99 7.77
C LYS A 161 12.97 -13.12 6.24
N TRP A 162 12.15 -12.29 5.59
CA TRP A 162 12.01 -12.29 4.14
C TRP A 162 13.35 -11.99 3.47
N LYS A 163 14.06 -10.95 3.91
CA LYS A 163 15.33 -10.56 3.31
C LYS A 163 16.40 -11.63 3.47
N LEU A 164 16.52 -12.18 4.66
CA LEU A 164 17.48 -13.26 4.90
C LEU A 164 17.21 -14.46 4.00
N LYS A 165 15.94 -14.89 3.86
CA LYS A 165 15.54 -16.03 3.04
C LYS A 165 15.75 -15.80 1.54
N ASN A 166 15.42 -14.61 1.02
CA ASN A 166 15.35 -14.37 -0.43
C ASN A 166 16.59 -13.68 -1.00
N ILE A 167 17.35 -12.93 -0.16
CA ILE A 167 18.54 -12.19 -0.59
C ILE A 167 19.82 -12.74 0.04
N GLY A 168 19.70 -13.52 1.13
CA GLY A 168 20.85 -14.11 1.83
C GLY A 168 21.67 -13.09 2.65
N ARG A 169 21.11 -11.90 2.92
CA ARG A 169 21.78 -10.83 3.68
C ARG A 169 20.92 -10.37 4.86
N GLY A 170 21.57 -9.98 5.95
CA GLY A 170 20.89 -9.38 7.11
C GLY A 170 20.22 -8.06 6.77
N TRP A 171 19.23 -7.71 7.57
CA TRP A 171 18.52 -6.42 7.48
C TRP A 171 19.40 -5.29 8.01
N VAL A 172 19.34 -4.11 7.39
CA VAL A 172 20.05 -2.92 7.84
C VAL A 172 19.07 -1.77 8.15
N LEU A 173 19.48 -0.87 9.06
CA LEU A 173 18.60 0.19 9.55
C LEU A 173 18.07 1.10 8.44
N GLY A 174 18.91 1.44 7.44
CA GLY A 174 18.49 2.27 6.32
C GLY A 174 17.29 1.71 5.54
N GLU A 175 17.18 0.39 5.46
CA GLU A 175 16.02 -0.26 4.83
C GLU A 175 14.75 -0.11 5.67
N THR A 176 14.88 -0.07 7.00
CA THR A 176 13.74 0.23 7.90
C THR A 176 13.25 1.66 7.67
N LEU A 177 14.15 2.63 7.51
CA LEU A 177 13.78 4.01 7.25
C LEU A 177 12.99 4.11 5.94
N LEU A 178 13.51 3.49 4.86
CA LEU A 178 12.84 3.47 3.57
C LEU A 178 11.48 2.77 3.63
N ALA A 179 11.38 1.64 4.34
CA ALA A 179 10.10 0.96 4.54
C ALA A 179 9.08 1.84 5.28
N GLY A 180 9.54 2.67 6.23
CA GLY A 180 8.69 3.61 6.98
C GLY A 180 8.04 4.71 6.14
N ILE A 181 8.55 4.96 4.95
CA ILE A 181 7.96 5.89 3.97
C ILE A 181 7.45 5.18 2.71
N GLY A 182 7.32 3.85 2.77
CA GLY A 182 6.78 3.03 1.69
C GLY A 182 7.68 2.88 0.48
N GLN A 183 8.99 2.88 0.70
CA GLN A 183 10.02 2.70 -0.32
C GLN A 183 10.88 1.46 -0.05
N GLY A 184 11.98 1.32 -0.77
CA GLY A 184 12.87 0.17 -0.67
C GLY A 184 12.25 -1.08 -1.29
N TYR A 185 12.16 -2.16 -0.53
CA TYR A 185 11.59 -3.43 -1.01
C TYR A 185 10.05 -3.48 -1.00
N PHE A 186 9.39 -2.47 -0.45
CA PHE A 186 7.93 -2.45 -0.33
C PHE A 186 7.28 -2.38 -1.72
N GLN A 187 6.41 -3.35 -2.03
CA GLN A 187 5.64 -3.38 -3.29
C GLN A 187 4.20 -3.81 -3.03
N VAL A 188 3.26 -3.07 -3.55
CA VAL A 188 1.83 -3.33 -3.39
C VAL A 188 1.11 -3.15 -4.72
N THR A 189 -0.04 -3.79 -4.84
CA THR A 189 -0.96 -3.55 -5.96
C THR A 189 -1.92 -2.41 -5.65
N PRO A 190 -2.47 -1.71 -6.66
CA PRO A 190 -3.48 -0.68 -6.46
C PRO A 190 -4.71 -1.16 -5.69
N ILE A 191 -5.15 -2.40 -5.90
CA ILE A 191 -6.28 -2.96 -5.14
C ILE A 191 -5.95 -3.15 -3.65
N GLN A 192 -4.72 -3.52 -3.32
CA GLN A 192 -4.27 -3.60 -1.92
C GLN A 192 -4.28 -2.22 -1.25
N LEU A 193 -3.81 -1.17 -1.95
CA LEU A 193 -3.90 0.20 -1.44
C LEU A 193 -5.34 0.67 -1.26
N CYS A 194 -6.22 0.31 -2.18
CA CYS A 194 -7.64 0.61 -2.08
C CYS A 194 -8.26 -0.05 -0.84
N LEU A 195 -8.01 -1.35 -0.62
CA LEU A 195 -8.47 -2.08 0.56
C LEU A 195 -7.92 -1.48 1.86
N MET A 196 -6.62 -1.24 1.93
CA MET A 196 -5.97 -0.61 3.09
C MET A 196 -6.64 0.72 3.42
N THR A 197 -6.85 1.57 2.40
CA THR A 197 -7.47 2.89 2.58
C THR A 197 -8.92 2.78 3.02
N ALA A 198 -9.69 1.85 2.45
CA ALA A 198 -11.08 1.60 2.84
C ALA A 198 -11.18 1.15 4.31
N GLN A 199 -10.29 0.25 4.75
CA GLN A 199 -10.24 -0.21 6.14
C GLN A 199 -9.80 0.88 7.12
N LEU A 200 -8.91 1.79 6.72
CA LEU A 200 -8.60 2.98 7.54
C LEU A 200 -9.80 3.92 7.63
N ALA A 201 -10.49 4.15 6.51
CA ALA A 201 -11.63 5.07 6.45
C ALA A 201 -12.86 4.58 7.21
N ASN A 202 -13.06 3.26 7.32
CA ASN A 202 -14.19 2.69 8.04
C ASN A 202 -13.95 2.53 9.56
N GLY A 203 -12.80 3.00 10.08
CA GLY A 203 -12.45 2.90 11.50
C GLY A 203 -11.66 1.64 11.87
N GLY A 204 -11.05 0.97 10.91
CA GLY A 204 -10.20 -0.22 11.13
C GLY A 204 -10.97 -1.55 11.07
N TYR A 205 -12.22 -1.55 10.66
CA TYR A 205 -12.98 -2.79 10.47
C TYR A 205 -12.49 -3.53 9.24
N LYS A 206 -12.28 -4.85 9.42
CA LYS A 206 -11.85 -5.72 8.34
C LYS A 206 -13.00 -5.94 7.35
N ILE A 207 -12.74 -5.65 6.08
CA ILE A 207 -13.66 -5.93 4.97
C ILE A 207 -12.97 -6.83 3.94
N LYS A 208 -13.76 -7.51 3.12
CA LYS A 208 -13.27 -8.35 2.03
C LYS A 208 -13.67 -7.72 0.69
N PRO A 209 -12.72 -7.44 -0.22
CA PRO A 209 -13.04 -6.92 -1.54
C PRO A 209 -13.93 -7.91 -2.32
N ARG A 210 -14.94 -7.38 -3.01
CA ARG A 210 -15.89 -8.18 -3.81
C ARG A 210 -16.14 -7.50 -5.15
N ILE A 211 -16.07 -8.28 -6.24
CA ILE A 211 -16.38 -7.82 -7.59
C ILE A 211 -17.87 -8.04 -7.90
N ILE A 212 -18.45 -9.12 -7.35
CA ILE A 212 -19.84 -9.48 -7.51
C ILE A 212 -20.56 -9.19 -6.21
N ASP A 213 -21.70 -8.52 -6.31
CA ASP A 213 -22.55 -8.24 -5.15
C ASP A 213 -23.35 -9.50 -4.77
N ASP A 214 -23.00 -10.09 -3.63
CA ASP A 214 -23.81 -11.13 -3.02
C ASP A 214 -24.81 -10.46 -2.07
N LYS A 215 -26.05 -10.33 -2.50
CA LYS A 215 -27.13 -9.71 -1.72
C LYS A 215 -27.29 -10.30 -0.31
N LYS A 216 -26.94 -11.58 -0.12
CA LYS A 216 -26.94 -12.23 1.20
C LYS A 216 -25.87 -11.73 2.15
N ALA A 217 -24.80 -11.13 1.63
CA ALA A 217 -23.71 -10.59 2.45
C ALA A 217 -23.99 -9.18 2.98
N LEU A 218 -25.03 -8.50 2.50
CA LEU A 218 -25.40 -7.13 2.93
C LEU A 218 -26.33 -7.09 4.16
N GLU A 219 -27.02 -8.17 4.49
CA GLU A 219 -28.02 -8.17 5.57
C GLU A 219 -27.46 -8.02 7.00
N PRO A 220 -26.28 -8.52 7.39
CA PRO A 220 -25.89 -8.50 8.80
C PRO A 220 -25.26 -7.18 9.29
N ILE A 221 -24.80 -6.29 8.39
CA ILE A 221 -24.00 -5.12 8.79
C ILE A 221 -24.90 -3.96 9.25
N ILE A 222 -26.15 -3.91 8.81
CA ILE A 222 -27.08 -2.79 9.10
C ILE A 222 -27.83 -2.98 10.42
N SER A 223 -27.90 -4.19 10.97
CA SER A 223 -28.66 -4.49 12.18
C SER A 223 -27.97 -4.12 13.50
N GLY A 224 -26.73 -3.68 13.49
CA GLY A 224 -25.92 -3.38 14.69
C GLY A 224 -25.77 -1.90 15.06
N TRP A 225 -26.34 -0.97 14.31
CA TRP A 225 -26.32 0.46 14.64
C TRP A 225 -27.66 0.91 15.20
N ARG A 226 -27.81 0.82 16.53
CA ARG A 226 -28.79 1.58 17.32
C ARG A 226 -28.06 2.31 18.44
#